data_3dd26b16ebd32468d07f3c16c3707400
#
_entry.id   3dd26b16ebd32468d07f3c16c3707400
#
_cell.length_a   1.000
_cell.length_b   1.000
_cell.length_c   1.000
_cell.angle_alpha   90.00
_cell.angle_beta   90.00
_cell.angle_gamma   90.00
#
_symmetry.space_group_name_H-M   'P 1'
#
loop_
_entity.id
_entity.type
_entity.pdbx_description
1 polymer ?
#
loop_
_entity_poly.entity_id
_entity_poly.type
_entity_poly.pdbx_seq_one_letter_code
_entity_poly.pdbx_strand_id
1 'polypeptide(L)'
;MSGNVILVGFMGAGKSSVGRLLARRLGRCFVETDDMITAREGRSVPEVFAERGEAYFRALEEETVRLLALKSSDVIATGGGLFCREGRPEALKALGTVVWLAGDFDVLYERARRAGERPMLAGRGRDEVEALYRAREPFYRQADLTVDTTGIGPDQVAAQILLALREIPSPLGRGPQGEPPPEARRAHQREGRP
;
A
#
# COMPACT_ATOMS: atom_id res chain seq x y z
N MET A 1 -5.07 -9.84 -14.26
CA MET A 1 -4.53 -8.69 -13.49
C MET A 1 -3.26 -9.15 -12.80
N SER A 2 -2.11 -8.67 -13.25
CA SER A 2 -0.80 -8.94 -12.66
C SER A 2 -0.39 -7.73 -11.82
N GLY A 3 0.30 -7.96 -10.71
CA GLY A 3 0.74 -6.93 -9.77
C GLY A 3 -0.01 -6.97 -8.43
N ASN A 4 0.63 -6.39 -7.41
CA ASN A 4 0.02 -6.30 -6.09
C ASN A 4 -1.13 -5.29 -6.06
N VAL A 5 -2.05 -5.46 -5.12
CA VAL A 5 -3.04 -4.44 -4.74
C VAL A 5 -2.67 -3.94 -3.35
N ILE A 6 -2.33 -2.66 -3.25
CA ILE A 6 -1.79 -2.06 -2.04
C ILE A 6 -2.83 -1.12 -1.44
N LEU A 7 -3.34 -1.47 -0.27
CA LEU A 7 -4.34 -0.68 0.45
C LEU A 7 -3.66 0.31 1.37
N VAL A 8 -3.92 1.58 1.16
CA VAL A 8 -3.46 2.69 1.99
C VAL A 8 -4.65 3.44 2.60
N GLY A 9 -4.42 4.24 3.62
CA GLY A 9 -5.46 5.02 4.28
C GLY A 9 -5.28 5.11 5.78
N PHE A 10 -6.04 5.98 6.39
CA PHE A 10 -5.96 6.27 7.82
C PHE A 10 -6.42 5.10 8.68
N MET A 11 -6.16 5.17 10.00
CA MET A 11 -6.73 4.22 10.96
C MET A 11 -8.27 4.27 10.88
N GLY A 12 -8.93 3.13 11.07
CA GLY A 12 -10.39 3.03 10.93
C GLY A 12 -10.90 2.91 9.48
N ALA A 13 -10.05 3.07 8.44
CA ALA A 13 -10.47 2.94 7.05
C ALA A 13 -10.80 1.50 6.61
N GLY A 14 -10.50 0.50 7.45
CA GLY A 14 -10.89 -0.89 7.19
C GLY A 14 -9.92 -1.68 6.30
N LYS A 15 -8.66 -1.24 6.16
CA LYS A 15 -7.66 -1.88 5.30
C LYS A 15 -7.54 -3.39 5.51
N SER A 16 -7.43 -3.86 6.75
CA SER A 16 -7.32 -5.29 7.07
C SER A 16 -8.58 -6.07 6.71
N SER A 17 -9.76 -5.54 7.04
CA SER A 17 -11.05 -6.18 6.75
C SER A 17 -11.31 -6.27 5.25
N VAL A 18 -11.13 -5.16 4.53
CA VAL A 18 -11.28 -5.08 3.07
C VAL A 18 -10.22 -5.92 2.37
N GLY A 19 -8.97 -5.86 2.85
CA GLY A 19 -7.85 -6.59 2.27
C GLY A 19 -8.03 -8.10 2.32
N ARG A 20 -8.48 -8.65 3.45
CA ARG A 20 -8.78 -10.09 3.58
C ARG A 20 -9.92 -10.54 2.66
N LEU A 21 -10.97 -9.71 2.52
CA LEU A 21 -12.07 -9.99 1.59
C LEU A 21 -11.62 -9.94 0.14
N LEU A 22 -10.86 -8.91 -0.21
CA LEU A 22 -10.34 -8.71 -1.56
C LEU A 22 -9.38 -9.85 -1.96
N ALA A 23 -8.47 -10.24 -1.06
CA ALA A 23 -7.54 -11.34 -1.27
C ALA A 23 -8.27 -12.66 -1.56
N ARG A 24 -9.29 -12.99 -0.75
CA ARG A 24 -10.14 -14.18 -0.98
C ARG A 24 -10.83 -14.15 -2.33
N ARG A 25 -11.41 -13.01 -2.73
CA ARG A 25 -12.10 -12.86 -4.02
C ARG A 25 -11.18 -12.94 -5.23
N LEU A 26 -9.92 -12.52 -5.05
CA LEU A 26 -8.89 -12.58 -6.10
C LEU A 26 -8.11 -13.89 -6.12
N GLY A 27 -8.28 -14.78 -5.13
CA GLY A 27 -7.46 -15.99 -4.97
C GLY A 27 -5.99 -15.66 -4.68
N ARG A 28 -5.72 -14.59 -3.90
CA ARG A 28 -4.38 -14.06 -3.59
C ARG A 28 -4.07 -14.16 -2.11
N CYS A 29 -2.78 -14.08 -1.75
CA CYS A 29 -2.38 -13.93 -0.36
C CYS A 29 -2.72 -12.54 0.15
N PHE A 30 -3.02 -12.45 1.45
CA PHE A 30 -3.16 -11.20 2.18
C PHE A 30 -1.94 -10.98 3.06
N VAL A 31 -1.40 -9.75 3.03
CA VAL A 31 -0.21 -9.35 3.79
C VAL A 31 -0.50 -8.04 4.51
N GLU A 32 -0.18 -7.96 5.80
CA GLU A 32 -0.13 -6.73 6.57
C GLU A 32 1.32 -6.34 6.85
N THR A 33 1.70 -5.09 6.57
CA THR A 33 3.08 -4.65 6.80
C THR A 33 3.44 -4.60 8.28
N ASP A 34 2.48 -4.29 9.14
CA ASP A 34 2.67 -4.26 10.59
C ASP A 34 2.87 -5.67 11.15
N ASP A 35 2.17 -6.68 10.59
CA ASP A 35 2.38 -8.10 10.94
C ASP A 35 3.78 -8.60 10.51
N MET A 36 4.28 -8.14 9.35
CA MET A 36 5.64 -8.49 8.91
C MET A 36 6.70 -7.96 9.89
N ILE A 37 6.54 -6.72 10.36
CA ILE A 37 7.43 -6.11 11.34
C ILE A 37 7.33 -6.86 12.68
N THR A 38 6.11 -7.13 13.14
CA THR A 38 5.86 -7.88 14.39
C THR A 38 6.45 -9.29 14.34
N ALA A 39 6.27 -10.01 13.25
CA ALA A 39 6.83 -11.35 13.08
C ALA A 39 8.36 -11.35 13.07
N ARG A 40 8.99 -10.32 12.52
CA ARG A 40 10.44 -10.17 12.50
C ARG A 40 11.03 -9.85 13.87
N GLU A 41 10.41 -8.88 14.56
CA GLU A 41 10.93 -8.37 15.83
C GLU A 41 10.52 -9.22 17.03
N GLY A 42 9.54 -10.10 16.87
CA GLY A 42 8.94 -10.86 17.99
C GLY A 42 8.19 -9.97 19.00
N ARG A 43 7.87 -8.74 18.62
CA ARG A 43 7.27 -7.69 19.45
C ARG A 43 6.27 -6.89 18.65
N SER A 44 5.28 -6.31 19.34
CA SER A 44 4.31 -5.43 18.70
C SER A 44 4.95 -4.12 18.22
N VAL A 45 4.35 -3.48 17.22
CA VAL A 45 4.80 -2.18 16.71
C VAL A 45 4.96 -1.13 17.83
N PRO A 46 4.03 -1.01 18.81
CA PRO A 46 4.20 -0.09 19.94
C PRO A 46 5.45 -0.37 20.79
N GLU A 47 5.72 -1.64 21.06
CA GLU A 47 6.90 -2.05 21.85
C GLU A 47 8.19 -1.71 21.10
N VAL A 48 8.24 -1.95 19.78
CA VAL A 48 9.37 -1.57 18.94
C VAL A 48 9.60 -0.06 19.01
N PHE A 49 8.54 0.75 18.92
CA PHE A 49 8.63 2.20 19.05
C PHE A 49 9.15 2.65 20.42
N ALA A 50 8.61 2.06 21.48
CA ALA A 50 8.99 2.44 22.84
C ALA A 50 10.45 2.08 23.18
N GLU A 51 10.94 0.93 22.70
CA GLU A 51 12.27 0.44 23.05
C GLU A 51 13.37 0.92 22.10
N ARG A 52 13.07 1.05 20.80
CA ARG A 52 14.07 1.31 19.76
C ARG A 52 13.91 2.68 19.09
N GLY A 53 12.78 3.34 19.33
CA GLY A 53 12.49 4.66 18.80
C GLY A 53 12.08 4.69 17.34
N GLU A 54 11.75 5.89 16.87
CA GLU A 54 11.19 6.11 15.55
C GLU A 54 12.16 5.75 14.42
N ALA A 55 13.44 6.13 14.54
CA ALA A 55 14.43 5.90 13.49
C ALA A 55 14.59 4.41 13.16
N TYR A 56 14.62 3.56 14.19
CA TYR A 56 14.69 2.11 14.01
C TYR A 56 13.42 1.56 13.33
N PHE A 57 12.24 1.99 13.79
CA PHE A 57 10.98 1.58 13.16
C PHE A 57 10.94 1.97 11.68
N ARG A 58 11.45 3.16 11.33
CA ARG A 58 11.51 3.62 9.94
C ARG A 58 12.45 2.75 9.08
N ALA A 59 13.55 2.26 9.64
CA ALA A 59 14.41 1.30 8.95
C ALA A 59 13.69 -0.04 8.70
N LEU A 60 12.87 -0.51 9.64
CA LEU A 60 12.04 -1.71 9.46
C LEU A 60 10.98 -1.53 8.38
N GLU A 61 10.31 -0.36 8.33
CA GLU A 61 9.39 -0.03 7.24
C GLU A 61 10.09 -0.03 5.87
N GLU A 62 11.32 0.52 5.80
CA GLU A 62 12.14 0.51 4.58
C GLU A 62 12.40 -0.90 4.08
N GLU A 63 12.85 -1.77 4.98
CA GLU A 63 13.13 -3.15 4.66
C GLU A 63 11.86 -3.92 4.28
N THR A 64 10.75 -3.65 4.96
CA THR A 64 9.44 -4.23 4.62
C THR A 64 9.07 -3.89 3.17
N VAL A 65 9.26 -2.64 2.73
CA VAL A 65 9.00 -2.25 1.33
C VAL A 65 9.90 -3.01 0.36
N ARG A 66 11.19 -3.21 0.69
CA ARG A 66 12.09 -4.02 -0.14
C ARG A 66 11.64 -5.49 -0.25
N LEU A 67 11.18 -6.07 0.85
CA LEU A 67 10.63 -7.43 0.83
C LEU A 67 9.33 -7.54 0.02
N LEU A 68 8.49 -6.51 0.05
CA LEU A 68 7.29 -6.44 -0.78
C LEU A 68 7.61 -6.40 -2.28
N ALA A 69 8.77 -5.89 -2.68
CA ALA A 69 9.20 -5.90 -4.07
C ALA A 69 9.44 -7.32 -4.64
N LEU A 70 9.60 -8.33 -3.77
CA LEU A 70 9.70 -9.73 -4.15
C LEU A 70 8.34 -10.41 -4.35
N LYS A 71 7.25 -9.71 -4.06
CA LYS A 71 5.87 -10.20 -4.19
C LYS A 71 5.22 -9.61 -5.44
N SER A 72 4.43 -10.39 -6.13
CA SER A 72 3.91 -9.98 -7.45
C SER A 72 2.39 -10.13 -7.63
N SER A 73 1.68 -10.68 -6.68
CA SER A 73 0.24 -10.94 -6.81
C SER A 73 -0.49 -10.97 -5.47
N ASP A 74 -0.03 -10.21 -4.49
CA ASP A 74 -0.63 -10.17 -3.17
C ASP A 74 -1.57 -8.96 -2.99
N VAL A 75 -2.46 -9.05 -2.01
CA VAL A 75 -3.19 -7.90 -1.46
C VAL A 75 -2.47 -7.47 -0.19
N ILE A 76 -1.98 -6.24 -0.18
CA ILE A 76 -1.12 -5.71 0.88
C ILE A 76 -1.86 -4.59 1.60
N ALA A 77 -2.03 -4.69 2.92
CA ALA A 77 -2.49 -3.60 3.77
C ALA A 77 -1.28 -2.94 4.44
N THR A 78 -1.12 -1.62 4.25
CA THR A 78 -0.01 -0.89 4.86
C THR A 78 -0.36 -0.36 6.24
N GLY A 79 0.64 -0.26 7.12
CA GLY A 79 0.54 0.59 8.30
C GLY A 79 0.18 2.03 7.91
N GLY A 80 -0.60 2.71 8.77
CA GLY A 80 -1.21 4.01 8.43
C GLY A 80 -0.22 5.13 8.07
N GLY A 81 1.06 5.00 8.43
CA GLY A 81 2.10 5.98 8.16
C GLY A 81 3.05 5.63 7.02
N LEU A 82 3.06 4.38 6.57
CA LEU A 82 4.05 3.89 5.60
C LEU A 82 4.01 4.67 4.28
N PHE A 83 2.82 4.98 3.77
CA PHE A 83 2.62 5.72 2.52
C PHE A 83 2.86 7.23 2.66
N CYS A 84 2.82 7.77 3.89
CA CYS A 84 2.79 9.21 4.15
C CYS A 84 4.18 9.79 4.40
N ARG A 85 5.13 9.51 3.50
CA ARG A 85 6.48 10.09 3.50
C ARG A 85 6.94 10.33 2.06
N GLU A 86 7.85 11.26 1.90
CA GLU A 86 8.45 11.58 0.60
C GLU A 86 9.06 10.33 -0.05
N GLY A 87 8.84 10.16 -1.34
CA GLY A 87 9.30 9.01 -2.15
C GLY A 87 8.53 7.70 -1.92
N ARG A 88 7.64 7.62 -0.91
CA ARG A 88 6.90 6.39 -0.62
C ARG A 88 5.73 6.13 -1.58
N PRO A 89 4.96 7.14 -1.97
CA PRO A 89 3.93 6.92 -2.99
C PRO A 89 4.49 6.29 -4.25
N GLU A 90 5.58 6.81 -4.79
CA GLU A 90 6.24 6.32 -5.99
C GLU A 90 6.78 4.89 -5.79
N ALA A 91 7.46 4.64 -4.66
CA ALA A 91 8.01 3.33 -4.35
C ALA A 91 6.92 2.24 -4.27
N LEU A 92 5.79 2.53 -3.62
CA LEU A 92 4.69 1.57 -3.51
C LEU A 92 3.92 1.42 -4.84
N LYS A 93 3.74 2.49 -5.60
CA LYS A 93 3.13 2.44 -6.95
C LYS A 93 3.97 1.60 -7.94
N ALA A 94 5.29 1.58 -7.77
CA ALA A 94 6.15 0.69 -8.55
C ALA A 94 5.92 -0.81 -8.25
N LEU A 95 5.37 -1.14 -7.07
CA LEU A 95 5.09 -2.52 -6.66
C LEU A 95 3.71 -3.02 -7.08
N GLY A 96 2.78 -2.13 -7.42
CA GLY A 96 1.44 -2.50 -7.81
C GLY A 96 0.46 -1.33 -7.79
N THR A 97 -0.83 -1.63 -7.89
CA THR A 97 -1.89 -0.62 -7.85
C THR A 97 -2.17 -0.20 -6.40
N VAL A 98 -1.99 1.07 -6.11
CA VAL A 98 -2.25 1.66 -4.79
C VAL A 98 -3.70 2.14 -4.72
N VAL A 99 -4.44 1.66 -3.73
CA VAL A 99 -5.84 2.01 -3.47
C VAL A 99 -5.95 2.73 -2.13
N TRP A 100 -6.37 3.97 -2.16
CA TRP A 100 -6.70 4.72 -0.96
C TRP A 100 -8.12 4.41 -0.50
N LEU A 101 -8.24 3.87 0.71
CA LEU A 101 -9.49 3.77 1.43
C LEU A 101 -9.75 5.10 2.14
N ALA A 102 -10.48 5.98 1.47
CA ALA A 102 -10.88 7.28 1.99
C ALA A 102 -12.09 7.15 2.93
N GLY A 103 -12.38 8.21 3.66
CA GLY A 103 -13.58 8.30 4.46
C GLY A 103 -13.62 9.60 5.26
N ASP A 104 -14.81 9.97 5.69
CA ASP A 104 -15.00 11.09 6.59
C ASP A 104 -14.22 10.88 7.89
N PHE A 105 -13.55 11.93 8.37
CA PHE A 105 -12.68 11.83 9.55
C PHE A 105 -13.42 11.34 10.78
N ASP A 106 -14.63 11.83 11.04
CA ASP A 106 -15.39 11.44 12.23
C ASP A 106 -15.77 9.96 12.18
N VAL A 107 -16.15 9.48 11.01
CA VAL A 107 -16.46 8.06 10.79
C VAL A 107 -15.21 7.19 11.00
N LEU A 108 -14.06 7.60 10.46
CA LEU A 108 -12.80 6.88 10.62
C LEU A 108 -12.33 6.86 12.08
N TYR A 109 -12.44 8.00 12.76
CA TYR A 109 -12.06 8.17 14.15
C TYR A 109 -12.92 7.28 15.08
N GLU A 110 -14.23 7.29 14.90
CA GLU A 110 -15.14 6.45 15.68
C GLU A 110 -14.91 4.95 15.42
N ARG A 111 -14.68 4.55 14.18
CA ARG A 111 -14.31 3.16 13.85
C ARG A 111 -13.00 2.75 14.53
N ALA A 112 -12.00 3.64 14.51
CA ALA A 112 -10.71 3.39 15.14
C ALA A 112 -10.84 3.22 16.66
N ARG A 113 -11.67 4.04 17.32
CA ARG A 113 -11.95 3.94 18.77
C ARG A 113 -12.64 2.63 19.15
N ARG A 114 -13.62 2.21 18.35
CA ARG A 114 -14.39 0.96 18.61
C ARG A 114 -13.55 -0.30 18.40
N ALA A 115 -12.51 -0.23 17.60
CA ALA A 115 -11.65 -1.39 17.29
C ALA A 115 -10.68 -1.77 18.43
N GLY A 116 -10.71 -1.08 19.58
CA GLY A 116 -9.88 -1.34 20.75
C GLY A 116 -8.63 -0.46 20.82
N GLU A 117 -7.71 -0.79 21.72
CA GLU A 117 -6.50 -0.04 21.98
C GLU A 117 -5.64 0.09 20.70
N ARG A 118 -5.57 1.31 20.20
CA ARG A 118 -4.65 1.66 19.13
C ARG A 118 -3.57 2.60 19.67
N PRO A 119 -2.29 2.23 19.55
CA PRO A 119 -1.18 3.04 20.06
C PRO A 119 -1.20 4.49 19.58
N MET A 120 -1.66 4.69 18.33
CA MET A 120 -1.74 6.02 17.72
C MET A 120 -2.87 6.89 18.29
N LEU A 121 -3.83 6.31 19.01
CA LEU A 121 -4.88 7.03 19.74
C LEU A 121 -4.53 7.20 21.22
N ALA A 122 -3.66 6.35 21.77
CA ALA A 122 -3.27 6.41 23.17
C ALA A 122 -2.62 7.75 23.50
N GLY A 123 -3.21 8.50 24.43
CA GLY A 123 -2.69 9.79 24.89
C GLY A 123 -2.92 10.97 23.94
N ARG A 124 -3.60 10.80 22.80
CA ARG A 124 -3.89 11.89 21.86
C ARG A 124 -5.34 12.33 21.93
N GLY A 125 -5.55 13.64 21.96
CA GLY A 125 -6.87 14.25 21.82
C GLY A 125 -7.38 14.10 20.36
N ARG A 126 -8.72 14.25 20.19
CA ARG A 126 -9.36 14.18 18.87
C ARG A 126 -8.72 15.14 17.87
N ASP A 127 -8.44 16.38 18.30
CA ASP A 127 -7.89 17.42 17.44
C ASP A 127 -6.47 17.08 16.94
N GLU A 128 -5.66 16.45 17.77
CA GLU A 128 -4.33 15.97 17.37
C GLU A 128 -4.41 14.84 16.34
N VAL A 129 -5.41 13.94 16.51
CA VAL A 129 -5.66 12.86 15.54
C VAL A 129 -6.18 13.42 14.22
N GLU A 130 -7.04 14.45 14.27
CA GLU A 130 -7.53 15.15 13.08
C GLU A 130 -6.39 15.87 12.36
N ALA A 131 -5.53 16.58 13.07
CA ALA A 131 -4.35 17.23 12.50
C ALA A 131 -3.45 16.20 11.80
N LEU A 132 -3.24 15.03 12.42
CA LEU A 132 -2.49 13.93 11.81
C LEU A 132 -3.17 13.40 10.55
N TYR A 133 -4.51 13.26 10.52
CA TYR A 133 -5.26 12.87 9.33
C TYR A 133 -5.06 13.87 8.20
N ARG A 134 -5.24 15.16 8.47
CA ARG A 134 -5.07 16.24 7.50
C ARG A 134 -3.64 16.32 6.94
N ALA A 135 -2.64 16.11 7.79
CA ALA A 135 -1.24 16.07 7.36
C ALA A 135 -0.92 14.88 6.43
N ARG A 136 -1.65 13.77 6.55
CA ARG A 136 -1.47 12.56 5.74
C ARG A 136 -2.28 12.54 4.45
N GLU A 137 -3.38 13.25 4.41
CA GLU A 137 -4.31 13.25 3.28
C GLU A 137 -3.64 13.61 1.94
N PRO A 138 -2.72 14.60 1.85
CA PRO A 138 -2.04 14.92 0.60
C PRO A 138 -1.19 13.75 0.04
N PHE A 139 -0.67 12.88 0.91
CA PHE A 139 -0.01 11.66 0.47
C PHE A 139 -1.02 10.64 -0.06
N TYR A 140 -2.10 10.39 0.67
CA TYR A 140 -3.12 9.42 0.24
C TYR A 140 -3.73 9.78 -1.11
N ARG A 141 -3.92 11.07 -1.41
CA ARG A 141 -4.41 11.57 -2.70
C ARG A 141 -3.53 11.19 -3.90
N GLN A 142 -2.30 10.75 -3.67
CA GLN A 142 -1.40 10.27 -4.72
C GLN A 142 -1.64 8.80 -5.10
N ALA A 143 -2.57 8.10 -4.45
CA ALA A 143 -2.95 6.74 -4.81
C ALA A 143 -3.50 6.66 -6.24
N ASP A 144 -3.42 5.48 -6.86
CA ASP A 144 -3.93 5.24 -8.22
C ASP A 144 -5.46 5.18 -8.26
N LEU A 145 -6.07 4.71 -7.16
CA LEU A 145 -7.52 4.63 -6.95
C LEU A 145 -7.89 5.19 -5.59
N THR A 146 -9.06 5.82 -5.54
CA THR A 146 -9.69 6.23 -4.28
C THR A 146 -11.07 5.59 -4.16
N VAL A 147 -11.34 4.97 -3.01
CA VAL A 147 -12.65 4.39 -2.68
C VAL A 147 -13.11 4.96 -1.34
N ASP A 148 -14.25 5.64 -1.35
CA ASP A 148 -14.86 6.15 -0.12
C ASP A 148 -15.51 4.99 0.65
N THR A 149 -15.15 4.88 1.92
CA THR A 149 -15.66 3.85 2.83
C THR A 149 -16.77 4.36 3.76
N THR A 150 -17.15 5.64 3.61
CA THR A 150 -18.17 6.27 4.44
C THR A 150 -19.54 5.63 4.20
N GLY A 151 -20.18 5.15 5.26
CA GLY A 151 -21.53 4.59 5.18
C GLY A 151 -21.68 3.21 4.50
N ILE A 152 -20.58 2.61 4.01
CA ILE A 152 -20.61 1.30 3.35
C ILE A 152 -19.77 0.25 4.09
N GLY A 153 -20.18 -1.01 3.93
CA GLY A 153 -19.50 -2.14 4.57
C GLY A 153 -18.28 -2.63 3.78
N PRO A 154 -17.39 -3.42 4.44
CA PRO A 154 -16.17 -3.94 3.81
C PRO A 154 -16.41 -4.74 2.52
N ASP A 155 -17.52 -5.47 2.44
CA ASP A 155 -17.90 -6.25 1.25
C ASP A 155 -18.20 -5.37 0.03
N GLN A 156 -18.89 -4.25 0.25
CA GLN A 156 -19.20 -3.26 -0.79
C GLN A 156 -17.93 -2.53 -1.23
N VAL A 157 -17.06 -2.14 -0.29
CA VAL A 157 -15.75 -1.55 -0.60
C VAL A 157 -14.92 -2.51 -1.46
N ALA A 158 -14.82 -3.78 -1.07
CA ALA A 158 -14.07 -4.78 -1.84
C ALA A 158 -14.67 -4.98 -3.25
N ALA A 159 -16.00 -4.93 -3.41
CA ALA A 159 -16.65 -5.02 -4.72
C ALA A 159 -16.33 -3.81 -5.60
N GLN A 160 -16.36 -2.59 -5.06
CA GLN A 160 -15.97 -1.38 -5.78
C GLN A 160 -14.52 -1.41 -6.24
N ILE A 161 -13.59 -1.86 -5.37
CA ILE A 161 -12.19 -2.04 -5.75
C ILE A 161 -12.05 -3.03 -6.90
N LEU A 162 -12.75 -4.17 -6.84
CA LEU A 162 -12.69 -5.18 -7.91
C LEU A 162 -13.19 -4.65 -9.25
N LEU A 163 -14.22 -3.82 -9.27
CA LEU A 163 -14.72 -3.18 -10.48
C LEU A 163 -13.68 -2.19 -11.03
N ALA A 164 -13.18 -1.28 -10.18
CA ALA A 164 -12.22 -0.28 -10.58
C ALA A 164 -10.89 -0.89 -11.09
N LEU A 165 -10.43 -1.99 -10.47
CA LEU A 165 -9.21 -2.70 -10.91
C LEU A 165 -9.34 -3.30 -12.33
N ARG A 166 -10.57 -3.60 -12.82
CA ARG A 166 -10.78 -4.10 -14.17
C ARG A 166 -10.58 -3.02 -15.23
N GLU A 167 -10.78 -1.77 -14.86
CA GLU A 167 -10.69 -0.61 -15.75
C GLU A 167 -9.27 -0.06 -15.87
N ILE A 168 -8.37 -0.41 -14.92
CA ILE A 168 -6.98 0.01 -14.96
C ILE A 168 -6.19 -0.90 -15.90
N PRO A 169 -5.49 -0.35 -16.91
CA PRO A 169 -4.53 -1.10 -17.70
C PRO A 169 -3.45 -1.69 -16.80
N SER A 170 -3.10 -2.97 -16.99
CA SER A 170 -2.08 -3.63 -16.18
C SER A 170 -0.77 -2.82 -16.19
N PRO A 171 -0.20 -2.44 -15.02
CA PRO A 171 1.04 -1.66 -14.97
C PRO A 171 2.25 -2.39 -15.57
N LEU A 172 2.19 -3.71 -15.74
CA LEU A 172 3.23 -4.51 -16.39
C LEU A 172 3.24 -4.42 -17.93
N GLY A 173 2.33 -3.65 -18.53
CA GLY A 173 2.37 -3.32 -19.96
C GLY A 173 3.33 -2.18 -20.32
N ARG A 174 3.93 -1.53 -19.36
CA ARG A 174 5.03 -0.57 -19.59
C ARG A 174 6.37 -1.27 -19.47
N GLY A 175 6.61 -2.27 -20.33
CA GLY A 175 7.97 -2.70 -20.61
C GLY A 175 8.77 -1.50 -21.14
N PRO A 176 10.08 -1.39 -20.81
CA PRO A 176 10.90 -0.35 -21.42
C PRO A 176 10.81 -0.54 -22.94
N GLN A 177 10.23 0.41 -23.64
CA GLN A 177 10.43 0.58 -25.08
C GLN A 177 11.86 1.09 -25.26
N GLY A 178 12.83 0.20 -24.99
CA GLY A 178 14.20 0.37 -25.42
C GLY A 178 14.27 -0.12 -26.84
N GLU A 179 14.24 0.79 -27.83
CA GLU A 179 14.77 0.48 -29.14
C GLU A 179 16.19 -0.06 -28.96
N PRO A 180 16.53 -1.20 -29.59
CA PRO A 180 17.91 -1.66 -29.57
C PRO A 180 18.81 -0.60 -30.23
N PRO A 181 19.99 -0.32 -29.68
CA PRO A 181 20.88 0.69 -30.20
C PRO A 181 21.20 0.38 -31.65
N PRO A 182 21.37 1.42 -32.51
CA PRO A 182 21.49 1.27 -33.96
C PRO A 182 22.76 0.52 -34.43
N GLU A 183 23.62 0.11 -33.53
CA GLU A 183 24.87 -0.60 -33.86
C GLU A 183 24.71 -2.11 -34.16
N ALA A 184 23.62 -2.74 -33.78
CA ALA A 184 23.40 -4.18 -34.03
C ALA A 184 22.99 -4.50 -35.50
N ARG A 185 22.71 -3.51 -36.32
CA ARG A 185 22.33 -3.70 -37.74
C ARG A 185 23.46 -3.80 -38.72
N ARG A 186 24.76 -3.66 -38.33
CA ARG A 186 25.91 -3.68 -39.25
C ARG A 186 26.71 -4.99 -39.26
N ALA A 187 26.37 -5.96 -38.42
CA ALA A 187 27.16 -7.21 -38.33
C ALA A 187 26.71 -8.36 -39.27
N HIS A 188 25.56 -8.25 -39.93
CA HIS A 188 24.98 -9.35 -40.74
C HIS A 188 25.06 -9.15 -42.26
N GLN A 189 25.88 -8.20 -42.75
CA GLN A 189 26.00 -7.98 -44.21
C GLN A 189 27.46 -8.16 -44.78
N ARG A 190 28.31 -8.88 -44.07
CA ARG A 190 29.66 -9.20 -44.62
C ARG A 190 30.02 -10.66 -44.47
N GLU A 191 29.18 -11.56 -44.89
CA GLU A 191 29.62 -12.93 -45.27
C GLU A 191 28.68 -13.45 -46.34
N GLY A 192 29.07 -13.28 -47.58
CA GLY A 192 28.40 -13.88 -48.72
C GLY A 192 28.80 -13.28 -50.07
N ARG A 193 30.00 -13.56 -50.53
CA ARG A 193 30.28 -13.73 -51.96
C ARG A 193 31.68 -14.36 -52.18
N PRO A 194 31.78 -15.08 -53.28
CA PRO A 194 32.47 -16.34 -53.46
C PRO A 194 33.96 -16.17 -53.65
#